data_0f3147e84b1939c729e03a6f95ddaf82
#
_entry.id   0f3147e84b1939c729e03a6f95ddaf82
#
_cell.length_a   1.000
_cell.length_b   1.000
_cell.length_c   1.000
_cell.angle_alpha   90.00
_cell.angle_beta   90.00
_cell.angle_gamma   90.00
#
_symmetry.space_group_name_H-M   'P 1'
#
loop_
_entity.id
_entity.type
_entity.pdbx_description
1 polymer ?
#
loop_
_entity_poly.entity_id
_entity_poly.type
_entity_poly.pdbx_seq_one_letter_code
_entity_poly.pdbx_strand_id
1 'polypeptide(L)'
;MMKPAWGLTVCIALAASFKAQAQTMKVYQGQVITAVPDTHVNEVTFQNNGTSFTVSGNTFQVAETDQILIDRTEVIPASVQVAYTNEGAWVTVSADIAPYLDIQTTGNHIRIIAAPTLNKEVSYTLTGNANEGSFYMDGKYKAKLTLSNLQLTNPAGAAIDIANGKRIDVILPNGTESTLADGTGGTHKACLFINGHAEFKGAGTLNLTGNTKHAYASDEYTCFKSSFGTLNILSAVSDGLHIEQYLEMSGGNITITGTQGDCIDVGITKDPLDEYNGQTFIHGGNLNLSVAANDTKGIKTDQMLTLTGGHVKANVSGNGSKGFSVGSDLTVQQAEGADLHIDMDVSGSTFMPGDPVMESKCRGIKVKGNFTFNGGSIQMNVTGADAKGISLDGTYNYISGTTNVLP
;
A
#
# COMPACT_ATOMS: atom_id res chain seq x y z
N MET A 1 -6.67 7.18 49.48
CA MET A 1 -7.69 8.04 48.84
C MET A 1 -8.66 7.12 48.12
N MET A 2 -9.88 7.00 48.60
CA MET A 2 -10.91 6.16 47.97
C MET A 2 -11.43 6.88 46.73
N LYS A 3 -11.38 6.21 45.56
CA LYS A 3 -12.10 6.68 44.38
C LYS A 3 -13.62 6.54 44.61
N PRO A 4 -14.43 7.53 44.25
CA PRO A 4 -15.88 7.40 44.37
C PRO A 4 -16.38 6.37 43.36
N ALA A 5 -17.20 5.43 43.80
CA ALA A 5 -17.96 4.52 42.96
C ALA A 5 -19.01 5.32 42.19
N TRP A 6 -18.79 5.56 40.92
CA TRP A 6 -19.78 6.13 40.01
C TRP A 6 -20.73 4.99 39.63
N GLY A 7 -21.96 5.05 40.12
CA GLY A 7 -23.03 4.16 39.68
C GLY A 7 -23.33 4.42 38.22
N LEU A 8 -23.24 3.38 37.38
CA LEU A 8 -23.66 3.40 35.98
C LEU A 8 -25.16 3.65 35.92
N THR A 9 -25.59 4.89 35.61
CA THR A 9 -26.97 5.21 35.38
C THR A 9 -27.32 4.87 33.94
N VAL A 10 -27.90 3.69 33.72
CA VAL A 10 -28.45 3.30 32.42
C VAL A 10 -29.79 4.01 32.24
N CYS A 11 -29.81 5.14 31.56
CA CYS A 11 -31.07 5.77 31.14
C CYS A 11 -31.59 5.07 29.88
N ILE A 12 -32.45 4.07 30.05
CA ILE A 12 -33.26 3.52 28.95
C ILE A 12 -34.48 4.43 28.76
N ALA A 13 -34.43 5.35 27.83
CA ALA A 13 -35.60 6.11 27.42
C ALA A 13 -36.36 5.29 26.34
N LEU A 14 -37.49 4.66 26.76
CA LEU A 14 -38.45 4.14 25.78
C LEU A 14 -39.15 5.30 25.10
N ALA A 15 -38.85 5.55 23.83
CA ALA A 15 -39.56 6.51 22.98
C ALA A 15 -40.45 5.76 22.00
N ALA A 16 -41.73 6.18 22.00
CA ALA A 16 -42.77 5.70 21.10
C ALA A 16 -42.47 5.99 19.62
N SER A 17 -42.85 5.02 18.79
CA SER A 17 -43.13 5.06 17.34
C SER A 17 -42.78 6.32 16.55
N PHE A 18 -41.53 6.47 16.10
CA PHE A 18 -41.13 7.12 14.88
C PHE A 18 -40.51 6.08 13.96
N LYS A 19 -40.65 6.23 12.61
CA LYS A 19 -40.01 5.36 11.64
C LYS A 19 -38.56 5.17 12.09
N ALA A 20 -38.17 3.94 12.42
CA ALA A 20 -36.88 3.61 12.98
C ALA A 20 -35.78 3.97 11.99
N GLN A 21 -35.09 5.09 12.22
CA GLN A 21 -33.74 5.24 11.70
C GLN A 21 -32.87 4.28 12.50
N ALA A 22 -32.02 3.54 11.82
CA ALA A 22 -31.07 2.61 12.45
C ALA A 22 -30.41 3.29 13.66
N GLN A 23 -30.42 2.59 14.79
CA GLN A 23 -29.74 3.03 16.02
C GLN A 23 -28.59 2.08 16.30
N THR A 24 -27.46 2.61 16.75
CA THR A 24 -26.30 1.81 17.11
C THR A 24 -26.01 1.98 18.58
N MET A 25 -25.87 0.87 19.27
CA MET A 25 -25.33 0.85 20.63
C MET A 25 -23.81 0.75 20.53
N LYS A 26 -23.10 1.72 21.09
CA LYS A 26 -21.65 1.78 21.18
C LYS A 26 -21.20 1.51 22.60
N VAL A 27 -20.39 0.45 22.79
CA VAL A 27 -19.80 0.10 24.07
C VAL A 27 -18.33 0.52 24.03
N TYR A 28 -17.93 1.42 24.92
CA TYR A 28 -16.59 2.00 25.00
C TYR A 28 -15.77 1.26 26.06
N GLN A 29 -14.59 0.77 25.68
CA GLN A 29 -13.57 0.19 26.53
C GLN A 29 -12.21 0.81 26.18
N GLY A 30 -11.77 1.84 26.90
CA GLY A 30 -10.63 2.66 26.54
C GLY A 30 -10.82 3.30 25.15
N GLN A 31 -9.89 3.06 24.27
CA GLN A 31 -9.94 3.57 22.89
C GLN A 31 -10.70 2.65 21.90
N VAL A 32 -11.22 1.53 22.37
CA VAL A 32 -11.97 0.57 21.54
C VAL A 32 -13.47 0.73 21.75
N ILE A 33 -14.20 0.81 20.64
CA ILE A 33 -15.65 0.98 20.61
C ILE A 33 -16.26 -0.21 19.87
N THR A 34 -17.05 -1.03 20.55
CA THR A 34 -17.82 -2.08 19.89
C THR A 34 -19.17 -1.50 19.47
N ALA A 35 -19.43 -1.53 18.16
CA ALA A 35 -20.67 -1.01 17.56
C ALA A 35 -21.66 -2.15 17.30
N VAL A 36 -22.78 -2.13 18.00
CA VAL A 36 -23.87 -3.13 17.94
C VAL A 36 -25.04 -2.52 17.18
N PRO A 37 -25.50 -3.09 16.05
CA PRO A 37 -26.65 -2.57 15.31
C PRO A 37 -27.95 -2.71 16.11
N ASP A 38 -28.92 -1.84 15.85
CA ASP A 38 -30.22 -1.74 16.54
C ASP A 38 -31.02 -3.04 16.58
N THR A 39 -30.90 -3.85 15.54
CA THR A 39 -31.56 -5.16 15.43
C THR A 39 -31.21 -6.11 16.57
N HIS A 40 -30.11 -5.86 17.28
CA HIS A 40 -29.59 -6.71 18.37
C HIS A 40 -29.58 -6.03 19.75
N VAL A 41 -29.92 -4.75 19.84
CA VAL A 41 -29.86 -3.99 21.12
C VAL A 41 -30.85 -4.53 22.16
N ASN A 42 -31.94 -5.16 21.74
CA ASN A 42 -32.94 -5.75 22.64
C ASN A 42 -32.50 -7.04 23.35
N GLU A 43 -31.29 -7.53 23.01
CA GLU A 43 -30.77 -8.81 23.52
C GLU A 43 -29.74 -8.60 24.64
N VAL A 44 -29.73 -7.45 25.31
CA VAL A 44 -28.81 -7.19 26.43
C VAL A 44 -29.16 -8.07 27.61
N THR A 45 -28.25 -8.96 28.00
CA THR A 45 -28.43 -9.85 29.15
C THR A 45 -27.33 -9.61 30.18
N PHE A 46 -27.72 -9.27 31.41
CA PHE A 46 -26.79 -9.16 32.54
C PHE A 46 -26.49 -10.53 33.15
N GLN A 47 -25.24 -10.76 33.47
CA GLN A 47 -24.73 -12.03 34.02
C GLN A 47 -23.88 -11.75 35.27
N ASN A 48 -23.57 -12.83 36.02
CA ASN A 48 -22.67 -12.78 37.17
C ASN A 48 -23.05 -11.70 38.19
N ASN A 49 -24.31 -11.64 38.60
CA ASN A 49 -24.85 -10.63 39.53
C ASN A 49 -24.65 -9.19 39.03
N GLY A 50 -24.69 -8.95 37.71
CA GLY A 50 -24.56 -7.64 37.11
C GLY A 50 -23.12 -7.15 36.92
N THR A 51 -22.10 -8.00 37.11
CA THR A 51 -20.68 -7.62 36.84
C THR A 51 -20.31 -7.71 35.39
N SER A 52 -21.11 -8.37 34.55
CA SER A 52 -20.95 -8.44 33.10
C SER A 52 -22.31 -8.35 32.39
N PHE A 53 -22.29 -7.98 31.14
CA PHE A 53 -23.44 -8.04 30.24
C PHE A 53 -23.02 -8.58 28.88
N THR A 54 -23.95 -9.20 28.19
CA THR A 54 -23.77 -9.77 26.86
C THR A 54 -24.78 -9.13 25.91
N VAL A 55 -24.31 -8.75 24.71
CA VAL A 55 -25.13 -8.27 23.60
C VAL A 55 -24.53 -8.69 22.28
N SER A 56 -25.35 -9.22 21.36
CA SER A 56 -24.92 -9.69 20.03
C SER A 56 -23.70 -10.64 20.09
N GLY A 57 -23.67 -11.55 21.07
CA GLY A 57 -22.57 -12.51 21.27
C GLY A 57 -21.28 -11.93 21.88
N ASN A 58 -21.23 -10.63 22.15
CA ASN A 58 -20.10 -9.99 22.83
C ASN A 58 -20.38 -9.88 24.32
N THR A 59 -19.40 -10.25 25.14
CA THR A 59 -19.48 -10.14 26.62
C THR A 59 -18.56 -9.03 27.09
N PHE A 60 -19.12 -8.12 27.88
CA PHE A 60 -18.45 -6.94 28.43
C PHE A 60 -18.43 -7.02 29.97
N GLN A 61 -17.27 -6.68 30.53
CA GLN A 61 -17.19 -6.48 31.99
C GLN A 61 -17.64 -5.05 32.33
N VAL A 62 -18.53 -4.89 33.25
CA VAL A 62 -19.05 -3.56 33.66
C VAL A 62 -17.91 -2.68 34.17
N ALA A 63 -16.94 -3.26 34.89
CA ALA A 63 -15.79 -2.54 35.41
C ALA A 63 -14.80 -2.02 34.34
N GLU A 64 -14.86 -2.61 33.15
CA GLU A 64 -14.01 -2.23 31.99
C GLU A 64 -14.77 -1.39 30.95
N THR A 65 -16.06 -1.14 31.18
CA THR A 65 -16.92 -0.36 30.30
C THR A 65 -16.96 1.08 30.77
N ASP A 66 -16.37 1.98 29.99
CA ASP A 66 -16.33 3.41 30.33
C ASP A 66 -17.67 4.09 30.05
N GLN A 67 -18.32 3.72 28.95
CA GLN A 67 -19.55 4.34 28.49
C GLN A 67 -20.37 3.40 27.59
N ILE A 68 -21.67 3.55 27.61
CA ILE A 68 -22.57 3.03 26.59
C ILE A 68 -23.32 4.22 25.98
N LEU A 69 -23.23 4.35 24.67
CA LEU A 69 -23.94 5.41 23.92
C LEU A 69 -24.83 4.79 22.84
N ILE A 70 -26.02 5.35 22.67
CA ILE A 70 -26.90 4.99 21.55
C ILE A 70 -26.98 6.19 20.62
N ASP A 71 -26.61 6.01 19.37
CA ASP A 71 -26.68 7.04 18.35
C ASP A 71 -27.32 6.52 17.04
N ARG A 72 -27.30 7.34 16.00
CA ARG A 72 -27.89 7.02 14.69
C ARG A 72 -26.85 6.62 13.64
N THR A 73 -25.65 6.26 14.06
CA THR A 73 -24.59 5.80 13.14
C THR A 73 -24.98 4.42 12.58
N GLU A 74 -24.81 4.23 11.29
CA GLU A 74 -24.98 2.92 10.67
C GLU A 74 -23.77 2.04 10.94
N VAL A 75 -23.99 0.78 11.34
CA VAL A 75 -22.92 -0.22 11.50
C VAL A 75 -22.75 -0.98 10.20
N ILE A 76 -21.59 -0.88 9.62
CA ILE A 76 -21.19 -1.71 8.48
C ILE A 76 -20.67 -3.04 9.04
N PRO A 77 -21.28 -4.19 8.72
CA PRO A 77 -20.81 -5.48 9.17
C PRO A 77 -19.38 -5.78 8.69
N ALA A 78 -18.65 -6.58 9.47
CA ALA A 78 -17.26 -6.96 9.20
C ALA A 78 -16.34 -5.75 8.95
N SER A 79 -16.52 -4.67 9.72
CA SER A 79 -15.72 -3.44 9.58
C SER A 79 -15.00 -3.05 10.86
N VAL A 80 -13.83 -2.45 10.66
CA VAL A 80 -13.04 -1.75 11.66
C VAL A 80 -12.72 -0.36 11.14
N GLN A 81 -13.02 0.66 11.92
CA GLN A 81 -12.67 2.05 11.61
C GLN A 81 -11.64 2.54 12.64
N VAL A 82 -10.54 3.09 12.17
CA VAL A 82 -9.51 3.71 12.99
C VAL A 82 -9.45 5.20 12.67
N ALA A 83 -9.76 6.01 13.67
CA ALA A 83 -9.71 7.46 13.58
C ALA A 83 -8.53 7.99 14.40
N TYR A 84 -7.47 8.41 13.74
CA TYR A 84 -6.28 9.00 14.37
C TYR A 84 -6.55 10.44 14.78
N THR A 85 -6.16 10.81 16.00
CA THR A 85 -6.28 12.18 16.53
C THR A 85 -5.01 12.57 17.31
N ASN A 86 -4.89 13.82 17.68
CA ASN A 86 -3.77 14.29 18.51
C ASN A 86 -3.78 13.70 19.94
N GLU A 87 -4.91 13.15 20.40
CA GLU A 87 -5.08 12.61 21.75
C GLU A 87 -4.98 11.07 21.78
N GLY A 88 -4.88 10.43 20.62
CA GLY A 88 -4.87 8.97 20.45
C GLY A 88 -5.86 8.52 19.40
N ALA A 89 -5.71 7.29 18.93
CA ALA A 89 -6.58 6.72 17.92
C ALA A 89 -7.80 6.03 18.56
N TRP A 90 -8.96 6.22 17.94
CA TRP A 90 -10.18 5.51 18.30
C TRP A 90 -10.42 4.36 17.32
N VAL A 91 -10.68 3.17 17.84
CA VAL A 91 -10.97 1.98 17.03
C VAL A 91 -12.43 1.60 17.22
N THR A 92 -13.24 1.72 16.18
CA THR A 92 -14.63 1.25 16.16
C THR A 92 -14.70 -0.06 15.40
N VAL A 93 -15.17 -1.12 16.06
CA VAL A 93 -15.32 -2.47 15.49
C VAL A 93 -16.78 -2.89 15.49
N SER A 94 -17.25 -3.48 14.38
CA SER A 94 -18.59 -4.05 14.31
C SER A 94 -18.73 -5.29 15.20
N ALA A 95 -19.83 -5.41 15.91
CA ALA A 95 -20.06 -6.47 16.92
C ALA A 95 -19.95 -7.90 16.34
N ASP A 96 -20.23 -8.10 15.05
CA ASP A 96 -20.19 -9.42 14.40
C ASP A 96 -18.79 -9.99 14.21
N ILE A 97 -17.75 -9.16 14.33
CA ILE A 97 -16.34 -9.59 14.25
C ILE A 97 -15.53 -9.27 15.51
N ALA A 98 -16.02 -8.40 16.39
CA ALA A 98 -15.28 -8.00 17.58
C ALA A 98 -14.76 -9.17 18.42
N PRO A 99 -15.50 -10.30 18.64
CA PRO A 99 -14.99 -11.44 19.40
C PRO A 99 -13.82 -12.18 18.76
N TYR A 100 -13.52 -11.91 17.48
CA TYR A 100 -12.45 -12.55 16.71
C TYR A 100 -11.23 -11.67 16.53
N LEU A 101 -11.22 -10.46 17.09
CA LEU A 101 -10.12 -9.51 16.95
C LEU A 101 -9.47 -9.22 18.29
N ASP A 102 -8.16 -9.45 18.37
CA ASP A 102 -7.32 -8.90 19.45
C ASP A 102 -6.88 -7.50 19.01
N ILE A 103 -7.46 -6.47 19.66
CA ILE A 103 -7.23 -5.06 19.38
C ILE A 103 -6.43 -4.43 20.51
N GLN A 104 -5.22 -4.00 20.22
CA GLN A 104 -4.33 -3.32 21.16
C GLN A 104 -4.11 -1.88 20.70
N THR A 105 -4.30 -0.95 21.64
CA THR A 105 -4.14 0.49 21.41
C THR A 105 -3.14 1.08 22.40
N THR A 106 -2.17 1.83 21.89
CA THR A 106 -1.24 2.60 22.73
C THR A 106 -1.07 3.97 22.08
N GLY A 107 -1.87 4.93 22.54
CA GLY A 107 -1.97 6.23 21.88
C GLY A 107 -2.46 6.09 20.45
N ASN A 108 -1.63 6.44 19.48
CA ASN A 108 -1.89 6.28 18.04
C ASN A 108 -1.24 5.02 17.44
N HIS A 109 -0.71 4.11 18.25
CA HIS A 109 -0.20 2.83 17.75
C HIS A 109 -1.28 1.76 17.89
N ILE A 110 -1.77 1.27 16.77
CA ILE A 110 -2.86 0.31 16.68
C ILE A 110 -2.33 -1.02 16.18
N ARG A 111 -2.62 -2.08 16.91
CA ARG A 111 -2.28 -3.46 16.53
C ARG A 111 -3.54 -4.32 16.57
N ILE A 112 -3.87 -4.94 15.45
CA ILE A 112 -5.06 -5.80 15.32
C ILE A 112 -4.64 -7.17 14.81
N ILE A 113 -4.98 -8.22 15.55
CA ILE A 113 -4.77 -9.61 15.14
C ILE A 113 -6.13 -10.30 15.04
N ALA A 114 -6.42 -10.80 13.84
CA ALA A 114 -7.62 -11.59 13.62
C ALA A 114 -7.38 -13.06 14.00
N ALA A 115 -8.31 -13.63 14.75
CA ALA A 115 -8.28 -15.04 15.10
C ALA A 115 -8.26 -15.92 13.83
N PRO A 116 -7.55 -17.06 13.83
CA PRO A 116 -7.49 -17.96 12.67
C PRO A 116 -8.86 -18.51 12.24
N THR A 117 -9.84 -18.48 13.12
CA THR A 117 -11.22 -18.92 12.88
C THR A 117 -12.08 -17.89 12.18
N LEU A 118 -11.63 -16.62 12.09
CA LEU A 118 -12.33 -15.59 11.33
C LEU A 118 -12.17 -15.85 9.82
N ASN A 119 -13.23 -16.27 9.19
CA ASN A 119 -13.28 -16.64 7.76
C ASN A 119 -14.07 -15.64 6.90
N LYS A 120 -14.05 -14.37 7.31
CA LYS A 120 -14.69 -13.24 6.60
C LYS A 120 -13.65 -12.24 6.16
N GLU A 121 -13.93 -11.56 5.05
CA GLU A 121 -13.18 -10.38 4.62
C GLU A 121 -13.53 -9.20 5.52
N VAL A 122 -12.55 -8.67 6.23
CA VAL A 122 -12.70 -7.48 7.09
C VAL A 122 -12.31 -6.24 6.32
N SER A 123 -13.11 -5.18 6.46
CA SER A 123 -12.84 -3.86 5.90
C SER A 123 -12.28 -2.94 6.98
N TYR A 124 -11.00 -2.61 6.86
CA TYR A 124 -10.33 -1.63 7.71
C TYR A 124 -10.35 -0.26 7.04
N THR A 125 -10.82 0.78 7.74
CA THR A 125 -10.78 2.17 7.24
C THR A 125 -9.97 3.02 8.20
N LEU A 126 -8.88 3.60 7.69
CA LEU A 126 -7.98 4.47 8.46
C LEU A 126 -8.19 5.92 8.05
N THR A 127 -8.39 6.81 9.03
CA THR A 127 -8.65 8.24 8.81
C THR A 127 -7.93 9.09 9.85
N GLY A 128 -7.82 10.40 9.60
CA GLY A 128 -7.34 11.36 10.58
C GLY A 128 -5.83 11.60 10.53
N ASN A 129 -5.27 12.10 11.63
CA ASN A 129 -3.89 12.61 11.65
C ASN A 129 -3.16 12.18 12.93
N ALA A 130 -1.95 11.61 12.77
CA ALA A 130 -1.01 11.36 13.87
C ALA A 130 0.43 11.50 13.39
N ASN A 131 1.22 12.31 14.08
CA ASN A 131 2.66 12.45 13.84
C ASN A 131 3.51 11.41 14.59
N GLU A 132 2.89 10.63 15.45
CA GLU A 132 3.46 9.49 16.18
C GLU A 132 2.39 8.41 16.28
N GLY A 133 2.35 7.52 15.31
CA GLY A 133 1.33 6.47 15.24
C GLY A 133 1.65 5.41 14.20
N SER A 134 0.99 4.27 14.31
CA SER A 134 1.16 3.17 13.37
C SER A 134 -0.09 2.30 13.29
N PHE A 135 -0.18 1.56 12.21
CA PHE A 135 -1.17 0.51 12.04
C PHE A 135 -0.49 -0.82 11.72
N TYR A 136 -0.71 -1.82 12.57
CA TYR A 136 -0.31 -3.20 12.35
C TYR A 136 -1.53 -4.11 12.25
N MET A 137 -1.55 -4.98 11.25
CA MET A 137 -2.63 -5.97 11.08
C MET A 137 -2.08 -7.33 10.67
N ASP A 138 -2.58 -8.39 11.32
CA ASP A 138 -2.35 -9.78 10.93
C ASP A 138 -3.67 -10.57 10.91
N GLY A 139 -3.70 -11.64 10.11
CA GLY A 139 -4.86 -12.51 9.96
C GLY A 139 -4.63 -13.61 8.92
N LYS A 140 -5.64 -14.49 8.78
CA LYS A 140 -5.57 -15.63 7.86
C LYS A 140 -6.57 -15.55 6.70
N TYR A 141 -7.24 -14.42 6.54
CA TYR A 141 -8.23 -14.19 5.49
C TYR A 141 -7.92 -12.87 4.76
N LYS A 142 -8.40 -12.74 3.53
CA LYS A 142 -8.26 -11.50 2.75
C LYS A 142 -8.93 -10.33 3.45
N ALA A 143 -8.44 -9.12 3.20
CA ALA A 143 -8.92 -7.90 3.82
C ALA A 143 -8.96 -6.73 2.83
N LYS A 144 -9.72 -5.70 3.21
CA LYS A 144 -9.72 -4.39 2.56
C LYS A 144 -9.10 -3.36 3.49
N LEU A 145 -8.21 -2.56 2.97
CA LEU A 145 -7.57 -1.44 3.68
C LEU A 145 -7.91 -0.15 2.95
N THR A 146 -8.79 0.66 3.52
CA THR A 146 -9.16 1.97 2.98
C THR A 146 -8.37 3.06 3.68
N LEU A 147 -7.64 3.88 2.92
CA LEU A 147 -6.92 5.05 3.40
C LEU A 147 -7.69 6.29 2.95
N SER A 148 -8.31 7.01 3.90
CA SER A 148 -9.20 8.13 3.59
C SER A 148 -8.79 9.39 4.33
N ASN A 149 -8.11 10.32 3.66
CA ASN A 149 -7.55 11.54 4.25
C ASN A 149 -6.70 11.24 5.51
N LEU A 150 -5.87 10.22 5.41
CA LEU A 150 -5.00 9.76 6.49
C LEU A 150 -3.65 10.48 6.41
N GLN A 151 -3.22 11.09 7.52
CA GLN A 151 -1.88 11.62 7.71
C GLN A 151 -1.22 10.82 8.84
N LEU A 152 -0.33 9.88 8.52
CA LEU A 152 0.25 8.98 9.54
C LEU A 152 1.77 8.94 9.42
N THR A 153 2.44 9.36 10.48
CA THR A 153 3.89 9.25 10.63
C THR A 153 4.22 8.36 11.82
N ASN A 154 5.13 7.40 11.61
CA ASN A 154 5.69 6.60 12.69
C ASN A 154 7.19 6.87 12.82
N PRO A 155 7.63 7.69 13.79
CA PRO A 155 9.06 8.01 13.95
C PRO A 155 9.95 6.81 14.28
N ALA A 156 9.37 5.70 14.79
CA ALA A 156 10.12 4.54 15.29
C ALA A 156 10.00 3.28 14.40
N GLY A 157 9.19 3.31 13.36
CA GLY A 157 8.95 2.11 12.54
C GLY A 157 8.11 2.37 11.31
N ALA A 158 7.55 1.32 10.71
CA ALA A 158 6.62 1.43 9.61
C ALA A 158 5.36 2.23 10.00
N ALA A 159 4.86 3.08 9.12
CA ALA A 159 3.56 3.73 9.33
C ALA A 159 2.42 2.69 9.25
N ILE A 160 2.49 1.80 8.26
CA ILE A 160 1.55 0.68 8.11
C ILE A 160 2.34 -0.61 7.84
N ASP A 161 2.06 -1.63 8.65
CA ASP A 161 2.66 -2.96 8.54
C ASP A 161 1.56 -4.02 8.51
N ILE A 162 1.36 -4.64 7.35
CA ILE A 162 0.38 -5.70 7.13
C ILE A 162 1.09 -7.05 7.07
N ALA A 163 1.13 -7.76 8.19
CA ALA A 163 1.75 -9.07 8.27
C ALA A 163 0.89 -10.21 7.69
N ASN A 164 -0.34 -9.93 7.32
CA ASN A 164 -1.27 -10.88 6.71
C ASN A 164 -0.78 -11.26 5.29
N GLY A 165 -0.45 -12.53 5.09
CA GLY A 165 0.00 -13.10 3.81
C GLY A 165 -1.13 -13.42 2.81
N LYS A 166 -2.32 -12.80 2.94
CA LYS A 166 -3.43 -12.96 1.99
C LYS A 166 -3.61 -11.69 1.16
N ARG A 167 -4.54 -11.73 0.20
CA ARG A 167 -4.83 -10.57 -0.62
C ARG A 167 -5.37 -9.39 0.20
N ILE A 168 -4.76 -8.24 0.03
CA ILE A 168 -5.15 -6.96 0.61
C ILE A 168 -5.57 -6.02 -0.52
N ASP A 169 -6.85 -5.64 -0.53
CA ASP A 169 -7.34 -4.58 -1.40
C ASP A 169 -7.04 -3.23 -0.74
N VAL A 170 -6.09 -2.46 -1.27
CA VAL A 170 -5.78 -1.11 -0.81
C VAL A 170 -6.64 -0.12 -1.60
N ILE A 171 -7.54 0.57 -0.89
CA ILE A 171 -8.57 1.42 -1.50
C ILE A 171 -8.29 2.89 -1.15
N LEU A 172 -8.15 3.71 -2.17
CA LEU A 172 -8.03 5.17 -2.06
C LEU A 172 -9.32 5.81 -2.56
N PRO A 173 -10.24 6.24 -1.68
CA PRO A 173 -11.50 6.83 -2.10
C PRO A 173 -11.29 8.06 -2.96
N ASN A 174 -12.17 8.27 -3.94
CA ASN A 174 -12.11 9.44 -4.82
C ASN A 174 -12.16 10.75 -4.03
N GLY A 175 -11.30 11.71 -4.39
CA GLY A 175 -11.22 13.02 -3.73
C GLY A 175 -10.53 12.98 -2.36
N THR A 176 -9.92 11.86 -1.95
CA THR A 176 -9.12 11.77 -0.73
C THR A 176 -7.64 11.80 -1.03
N GLU A 177 -6.87 12.34 -0.10
CA GLU A 177 -5.41 12.34 -0.13
C GLU A 177 -4.87 11.83 1.20
N SER A 178 -4.04 10.78 1.14
CA SER A 178 -3.39 10.20 2.31
C SER A 178 -1.88 10.31 2.19
N THR A 179 -1.21 10.55 3.31
CA THR A 179 0.25 10.68 3.39
C THR A 179 0.80 9.81 4.51
N LEU A 180 1.77 8.99 4.19
CA LEU A 180 2.45 8.12 5.14
C LEU A 180 3.96 8.41 5.15
N ALA A 181 4.54 8.41 6.34
CA ALA A 181 5.98 8.48 6.53
C ALA A 181 6.43 7.55 7.67
N ASP A 182 7.55 6.88 7.48
CA ASP A 182 8.20 6.10 8.53
C ASP A 182 9.31 6.88 9.22
N GLY A 183 9.86 6.32 10.29
CA GLY A 183 11.00 6.86 11.01
C GLY A 183 12.33 6.38 10.48
N THR A 184 13.41 6.93 11.04
CA THR A 184 14.79 6.54 10.77
C THR A 184 15.29 5.54 11.82
N GLY A 185 16.14 4.58 11.38
CA GLY A 185 16.85 3.70 12.32
C GLY A 185 16.06 2.47 12.80
N GLY A 186 14.91 2.17 12.22
CA GLY A 186 14.17 0.92 12.43
C GLY A 186 14.74 -0.25 11.62
N THR A 187 14.17 -1.43 11.82
CA THR A 187 14.48 -2.66 11.05
C THR A 187 13.37 -3.07 10.10
N HIS A 188 12.31 -2.25 10.00
CA HIS A 188 11.17 -2.49 9.12
C HIS A 188 11.54 -2.40 7.64
N LYS A 189 10.79 -3.08 6.79
CA LYS A 189 11.09 -3.18 5.35
C LYS A 189 10.73 -1.90 4.60
N ALA A 190 9.62 -1.24 4.95
CA ALA A 190 9.12 -0.08 4.24
C ALA A 190 8.23 0.81 5.14
N CYS A 191 7.93 2.02 4.68
CA CYS A 191 6.91 2.89 5.26
C CYS A 191 5.52 2.24 5.22
N LEU A 192 5.13 1.71 4.04
CA LEU A 192 3.96 0.85 3.85
C LEU A 192 4.45 -0.54 3.44
N PHE A 193 4.27 -1.52 4.31
CA PHE A 193 4.62 -2.91 4.06
C PHE A 193 3.39 -3.81 3.99
N ILE A 194 3.33 -4.70 3.00
CA ILE A 194 2.28 -5.72 2.83
C ILE A 194 2.94 -7.07 2.56
N ASN A 195 2.85 -7.99 3.52
CA ASN A 195 3.41 -9.33 3.40
C ASN A 195 2.70 -10.21 2.34
N GLY A 196 1.46 -9.91 2.02
CA GLY A 196 0.65 -10.66 1.05
C GLY A 196 0.51 -9.96 -0.29
N HIS A 197 -0.44 -10.45 -1.08
CA HIS A 197 -0.80 -9.88 -2.38
C HIS A 197 -1.47 -8.51 -2.20
N ALA A 198 -1.05 -7.49 -2.94
CA ALA A 198 -1.62 -6.15 -2.86
C ALA A 198 -2.34 -5.76 -4.15
N GLU A 199 -3.59 -5.31 -4.03
CA GLU A 199 -4.37 -4.75 -5.14
C GLU A 199 -4.78 -3.30 -4.83
N PHE A 200 -4.18 -2.34 -5.50
CA PHE A 200 -4.49 -0.92 -5.34
C PHE A 200 -5.65 -0.48 -6.24
N LYS A 201 -6.65 0.17 -5.65
CA LYS A 201 -7.92 0.58 -6.28
C LYS A 201 -8.37 1.96 -5.80
N GLY A 202 -9.31 2.56 -6.53
CA GLY A 202 -9.92 3.85 -6.19
C GLY A 202 -9.09 5.04 -6.63
N ALA A 203 -9.76 6.17 -6.89
CA ALA A 203 -9.22 7.33 -7.60
C ALA A 203 -8.62 8.43 -6.68
N GLY A 204 -8.34 8.11 -5.42
CA GLY A 204 -7.64 9.01 -4.49
C GLY A 204 -6.14 9.08 -4.72
N THR A 205 -5.46 9.78 -3.82
CA THR A 205 -4.01 9.98 -3.84
C THR A 205 -3.36 9.40 -2.59
N LEU A 206 -2.21 8.74 -2.78
CA LEU A 206 -1.34 8.27 -1.70
C LEU A 206 0.07 8.82 -1.89
N ASN A 207 0.59 9.48 -0.86
CA ASN A 207 1.96 9.99 -0.80
C ASN A 207 2.76 9.16 0.21
N LEU A 208 3.94 8.67 -0.18
CA LEU A 208 4.81 7.86 0.68
C LEU A 208 6.20 8.46 0.80
N THR A 209 6.75 8.38 2.01
CA THR A 209 8.15 8.72 2.33
C THR A 209 8.78 7.57 3.11
N GLY A 210 9.82 6.93 2.55
CA GLY A 210 10.58 5.86 3.18
C GLY A 210 11.88 6.38 3.77
N ASN A 211 11.91 6.61 5.09
CA ASN A 211 13.07 7.17 5.78
C ASN A 211 14.05 6.11 6.32
N THR A 212 13.64 4.84 6.38
CA THR A 212 14.50 3.73 6.82
C THR A 212 15.01 2.90 5.65
N LYS A 213 14.12 2.49 4.74
CA LYS A 213 14.48 1.61 3.62
C LYS A 213 13.62 1.94 2.38
N HIS A 214 12.59 1.15 2.10
CA HIS A 214 11.70 1.35 0.94
C HIS A 214 10.53 2.26 1.31
N ALA A 215 9.96 2.97 0.36
CA ALA A 215 8.70 3.68 0.61
C ALA A 215 7.53 2.71 0.65
N TYR A 216 7.48 1.76 -0.28
CA TYR A 216 6.56 0.64 -0.31
C TYR A 216 7.30 -0.68 -0.50
N ALA A 217 6.85 -1.74 0.18
CA ALA A 217 7.31 -3.09 -0.13
C ALA A 217 6.18 -4.11 0.01
N SER A 218 6.23 -5.16 -0.83
CA SER A 218 5.40 -6.36 -0.70
C SER A 218 6.26 -7.63 -0.83
N ASP A 219 5.89 -8.67 -0.08
CA ASP A 219 6.56 -9.98 -0.18
C ASP A 219 5.90 -10.89 -1.24
N GLU A 220 4.84 -10.42 -1.90
CA GLU A 220 4.09 -11.06 -2.97
C GLU A 220 3.76 -10.02 -4.06
N TYR A 221 2.89 -10.37 -5.02
CA TYR A 221 2.57 -9.48 -6.12
C TYR A 221 1.89 -8.17 -5.71
N THR A 222 2.10 -7.16 -6.54
CA THR A 222 1.39 -5.89 -6.46
C THR A 222 0.70 -5.57 -7.78
N CYS A 223 -0.61 -5.27 -7.73
CA CYS A 223 -1.41 -4.87 -8.89
C CYS A 223 -2.00 -3.46 -8.69
N PHE A 224 -1.73 -2.55 -9.62
CA PHE A 224 -2.44 -1.28 -9.74
C PHE A 224 -3.55 -1.43 -10.77
N LYS A 225 -4.80 -1.47 -10.30
CA LYS A 225 -5.98 -1.72 -11.16
C LYS A 225 -6.31 -0.51 -12.06
N SER A 226 -7.09 -0.71 -13.10
CA SER A 226 -7.51 0.37 -14.02
C SER A 226 -8.26 1.53 -13.34
N SER A 227 -8.87 1.28 -12.20
CA SER A 227 -9.55 2.29 -11.36
C SER A 227 -8.63 3.00 -10.37
N PHE A 228 -7.33 2.68 -10.35
CA PHE A 228 -6.37 3.29 -9.42
C PHE A 228 -6.12 4.78 -9.78
N GLY A 229 -5.98 5.61 -8.74
CA GLY A 229 -5.73 7.05 -8.87
C GLY A 229 -4.25 7.39 -8.93
N THR A 230 -3.70 7.89 -7.83
CA THR A 230 -2.33 8.42 -7.83
C THR A 230 -1.51 7.86 -6.66
N LEU A 231 -0.27 7.46 -6.96
CA LEU A 231 0.77 7.16 -5.99
C LEU A 231 1.98 8.08 -6.23
N ASN A 232 2.37 8.80 -5.21
CA ASN A 232 3.59 9.60 -5.22
C ASN A 232 4.59 9.03 -4.19
N ILE A 233 5.75 8.59 -4.66
CA ILE A 233 6.90 8.34 -3.80
C ILE A 233 7.72 9.62 -3.76
N LEU A 234 7.73 10.27 -2.61
CA LEU A 234 8.39 11.56 -2.42
C LEU A 234 9.89 11.37 -2.17
N SER A 235 10.26 10.33 -1.43
CA SER A 235 11.64 9.88 -1.23
C SER A 235 11.68 8.47 -0.66
N ALA A 236 12.82 7.79 -0.86
CA ALA A 236 13.14 6.54 -0.18
C ALA A 236 14.65 6.42 0.02
N VAL A 237 15.08 5.87 1.18
CA VAL A 237 16.49 5.58 1.47
C VAL A 237 17.01 4.42 0.61
N SER A 238 16.12 3.54 0.16
CA SER A 238 16.37 2.49 -0.82
C SER A 238 15.40 2.67 -2.00
N ASP A 239 14.62 1.65 -2.31
CA ASP A 239 13.75 1.65 -3.47
C ASP A 239 12.42 2.37 -3.21
N GLY A 240 11.85 2.94 -4.24
CA GLY A 240 10.50 3.50 -4.19
C GLY A 240 9.46 2.40 -3.97
N LEU A 241 9.40 1.45 -4.90
CA LEU A 241 8.60 0.24 -4.83
C LEU A 241 9.53 -0.97 -4.84
N HIS A 242 9.49 -1.80 -3.79
CA HIS A 242 10.19 -3.08 -3.71
C HIS A 242 9.15 -4.21 -3.68
N ILE A 243 9.06 -4.96 -4.74
CA ILE A 243 7.99 -5.93 -4.97
C ILE A 243 8.61 -7.30 -5.23
N GLU A 244 8.24 -8.28 -4.45
CA GLU A 244 8.52 -9.67 -4.76
C GLU A 244 7.44 -10.22 -5.70
N GLN A 245 7.70 -11.34 -6.35
CA GLN A 245 6.84 -12.03 -7.30
C GLN A 245 6.61 -11.24 -8.60
N TYR A 246 5.59 -10.37 -8.71
CA TYR A 246 5.38 -9.57 -9.93
C TYR A 246 4.69 -8.24 -9.68
N LEU A 247 4.90 -7.33 -10.61
CA LEU A 247 4.15 -6.07 -10.72
C LEU A 247 3.23 -6.09 -11.93
N GLU A 248 1.95 -5.71 -11.74
CA GLU A 248 1.01 -5.42 -12.81
C GLU A 248 0.44 -4.00 -12.66
N MET A 249 0.52 -3.19 -13.70
CA MET A 249 -0.07 -1.86 -13.75
C MET A 249 -1.07 -1.77 -14.91
N SER A 250 -2.36 -1.68 -14.59
CA SER A 250 -3.45 -1.55 -15.56
C SER A 250 -3.95 -0.10 -15.71
N GLY A 251 -3.54 0.82 -14.82
CA GLY A 251 -3.94 2.22 -14.86
C GLY A 251 -3.40 3.03 -13.70
N GLY A 252 -3.86 4.28 -13.58
CA GLY A 252 -3.44 5.23 -12.55
C GLY A 252 -2.19 6.03 -12.90
N ASN A 253 -1.74 6.84 -11.94
CA ASN A 253 -0.57 7.70 -12.09
C ASN A 253 0.43 7.37 -10.97
N ILE A 254 1.64 6.97 -11.32
CA ILE A 254 2.70 6.70 -10.36
C ILE A 254 3.87 7.65 -10.64
N THR A 255 4.24 8.43 -9.63
CA THR A 255 5.40 9.32 -9.69
C THR A 255 6.39 8.93 -8.61
N ILE A 256 7.64 8.66 -9.00
CA ILE A 256 8.70 8.26 -8.08
C ILE A 256 9.86 9.23 -8.20
N THR A 257 10.18 9.88 -7.07
CA THR A 257 11.27 10.84 -6.98
C THR A 257 12.07 10.60 -5.70
N GLY A 258 13.29 11.12 -5.63
CA GLY A 258 14.08 11.17 -4.39
C GLY A 258 14.51 9.82 -3.83
N THR A 259 14.49 8.73 -4.62
CA THR A 259 15.00 7.42 -4.19
C THR A 259 16.51 7.37 -4.23
N GLN A 260 17.12 6.67 -3.26
CA GLN A 260 18.55 6.36 -3.27
C GLN A 260 18.85 4.97 -3.86
N GLY A 261 17.85 4.10 -3.93
CA GLY A 261 17.83 2.82 -4.65
C GLY A 261 17.04 2.93 -5.96
N ASP A 262 16.52 1.82 -6.43
CA ASP A 262 15.74 1.74 -7.67
C ASP A 262 14.36 2.41 -7.49
N CYS A 263 13.83 3.03 -8.54
CA CYS A 263 12.46 3.55 -8.44
C CYS A 263 11.47 2.39 -8.26
N ILE A 264 11.60 1.35 -9.08
CA ILE A 264 10.83 0.11 -9.00
C ILE A 264 11.79 -1.07 -9.10
N ASP A 265 11.80 -1.92 -8.09
CA ASP A 265 12.54 -3.18 -8.03
C ASP A 265 11.55 -4.34 -7.91
N VAL A 266 11.52 -5.22 -8.92
CA VAL A 266 10.68 -6.42 -8.94
C VAL A 266 11.59 -7.65 -8.91
N GLY A 267 11.59 -8.31 -7.75
CA GLY A 267 12.40 -9.49 -7.48
C GLY A 267 11.64 -10.79 -7.65
N ILE A 268 12.38 -11.89 -7.58
CA ILE A 268 11.82 -13.25 -7.53
C ILE A 268 11.65 -13.70 -6.08
N THR A 269 10.51 -14.36 -5.81
CA THR A 269 10.25 -15.02 -4.53
C THR A 269 11.11 -16.28 -4.39
N LYS A 270 11.09 -16.85 -3.19
CA LYS A 270 11.81 -18.11 -2.91
C LYS A 270 11.17 -19.34 -3.56
N ASP A 271 9.87 -19.27 -3.91
CA ASP A 271 9.17 -20.35 -4.59
C ASP A 271 9.30 -20.19 -6.11
N PRO A 272 10.06 -21.03 -6.81
CA PRO A 272 10.21 -20.93 -8.25
C PRO A 272 8.93 -21.27 -9.03
N LEU A 273 7.89 -21.79 -8.36
CA LEU A 273 6.60 -22.13 -8.98
C LEU A 273 5.59 -20.99 -8.88
N ASP A 274 5.93 -19.89 -8.22
CA ASP A 274 5.08 -18.71 -8.18
C ASP A 274 4.83 -18.16 -9.58
N GLU A 275 3.57 -17.89 -9.87
CA GLU A 275 3.12 -17.42 -11.18
C GLU A 275 3.74 -16.04 -11.47
N TYR A 276 4.24 -15.84 -12.69
CA TYR A 276 4.88 -14.60 -13.16
C TYR A 276 6.07 -14.11 -12.32
N ASN A 277 6.73 -15.01 -11.61
CA ASN A 277 7.80 -14.70 -10.66
C ASN A 277 8.90 -13.82 -11.28
N GLY A 278 9.16 -12.66 -10.69
CA GLY A 278 10.14 -11.67 -11.14
C GLY A 278 9.75 -10.89 -12.41
N GLN A 279 8.46 -10.88 -12.82
CA GLN A 279 8.02 -10.22 -14.03
C GLN A 279 7.31 -8.88 -13.77
N THR A 280 7.31 -8.01 -14.76
CA THR A 280 6.61 -6.72 -14.71
C THR A 280 5.72 -6.56 -15.94
N PHE A 281 4.47 -6.17 -15.71
CA PHE A 281 3.48 -5.92 -16.74
C PHE A 281 2.94 -4.50 -16.64
N ILE A 282 3.00 -3.73 -17.73
CA ILE A 282 2.41 -2.39 -17.84
C ILE A 282 1.41 -2.39 -18.99
N HIS A 283 0.13 -2.36 -18.64
CA HIS A 283 -0.97 -2.38 -19.58
C HIS A 283 -1.61 -1.01 -19.79
N GLY A 284 -1.31 -0.04 -18.90
CA GLY A 284 -1.87 1.31 -18.98
C GLY A 284 -1.44 2.19 -17.81
N GLY A 285 -1.88 3.44 -17.84
CA GLY A 285 -1.54 4.45 -16.82
C GLY A 285 -0.29 5.27 -17.16
N ASN A 286 0.11 6.14 -16.23
CA ASN A 286 1.28 7.00 -16.39
C ASN A 286 2.31 6.71 -15.30
N LEU A 287 3.55 6.51 -15.70
CA LEU A 287 4.66 6.21 -14.82
C LEU A 287 5.76 7.26 -15.04
N ASN A 288 6.05 8.07 -14.02
CA ASN A 288 7.08 9.12 -14.06
C ASN A 288 8.21 8.75 -13.07
N LEU A 289 9.40 8.50 -13.59
CA LEU A 289 10.55 8.01 -12.84
C LEU A 289 11.72 9.00 -12.88
N SER A 290 12.19 9.42 -11.69
CA SER A 290 13.40 10.22 -11.55
C SER A 290 14.54 9.35 -11.01
N VAL A 291 15.45 8.93 -11.89
CA VAL A 291 16.58 8.04 -11.60
C VAL A 291 17.83 8.88 -11.41
N ALA A 292 17.97 9.49 -10.23
CA ALA A 292 19.00 10.50 -9.97
C ALA A 292 20.21 9.98 -9.17
N ALA A 293 20.02 8.95 -8.34
CA ALA A 293 21.12 8.33 -7.62
C ALA A 293 21.99 7.47 -8.56
N ASN A 294 23.26 7.27 -8.18
CA ASN A 294 24.18 6.49 -8.99
C ASN A 294 23.88 5.01 -8.95
N ASP A 295 24.06 4.33 -10.09
CA ASP A 295 23.85 2.90 -10.33
C ASP A 295 22.46 2.39 -9.93
N THR A 296 21.43 3.24 -10.06
CA THR A 296 20.03 2.91 -9.80
C THR A 296 19.23 2.72 -11.10
N LYS A 297 18.03 2.20 -11.00
CA LYS A 297 17.19 1.86 -12.15
C LYS A 297 15.79 2.48 -11.99
N GLY A 298 15.21 2.89 -13.10
CA GLY A 298 13.80 3.32 -13.15
C GLY A 298 12.87 2.11 -12.92
N ILE A 299 13.01 1.09 -13.77
CA ILE A 299 12.37 -0.21 -13.58
C ILE A 299 13.47 -1.28 -13.63
N LYS A 300 13.64 -1.99 -12.54
CA LYS A 300 14.40 -3.23 -12.47
C LYS A 300 13.43 -4.39 -12.35
N THR A 301 13.60 -5.40 -13.17
CA THR A 301 12.85 -6.66 -13.09
C THR A 301 13.80 -7.83 -13.29
N ASP A 302 13.71 -8.83 -12.42
CA ASP A 302 14.65 -9.98 -12.46
C ASP A 302 14.36 -10.90 -13.64
N GLN A 303 13.13 -10.87 -14.18
CA GLN A 303 12.71 -11.64 -15.34
C GLN A 303 12.25 -10.71 -16.46
N MET A 304 11.10 -10.97 -17.04
CA MET A 304 10.55 -10.28 -18.21
C MET A 304 9.88 -8.95 -17.86
N LEU A 305 10.03 -7.97 -18.75
CA LEU A 305 9.23 -6.74 -18.76
C LEU A 305 8.33 -6.74 -19.99
N THR A 306 7.03 -6.58 -19.79
CA THR A 306 6.04 -6.48 -20.87
C THR A 306 5.27 -5.16 -20.75
N LEU A 307 5.28 -4.36 -21.83
CA LEU A 307 4.48 -3.15 -21.95
C LEU A 307 3.48 -3.33 -23.11
N THR A 308 2.19 -3.16 -22.82
CA THR A 308 1.14 -3.24 -23.84
C THR A 308 0.33 -1.95 -23.97
N GLY A 309 0.54 -0.99 -23.07
CA GLY A 309 -0.10 0.33 -23.06
C GLY A 309 0.51 1.22 -21.98
N GLY A 310 0.04 2.45 -21.92
CA GLY A 310 0.46 3.44 -20.95
C GLY A 310 1.63 4.31 -21.40
N HIS A 311 1.97 5.25 -20.54
CA HIS A 311 3.02 6.23 -20.80
C HIS A 311 4.09 6.14 -19.70
N VAL A 312 5.32 5.75 -20.08
CA VAL A 312 6.46 5.67 -19.17
C VAL A 312 7.45 6.77 -19.50
N LYS A 313 7.64 7.67 -18.55
CA LYS A 313 8.66 8.72 -18.64
C LYS A 313 9.76 8.47 -17.62
N ALA A 314 11.03 8.44 -18.05
CA ALA A 314 12.18 8.27 -17.16
C ALA A 314 13.23 9.36 -17.40
N ASN A 315 13.61 10.06 -16.33
CA ASN A 315 14.77 10.95 -16.32
C ASN A 315 15.95 10.23 -15.64
N VAL A 316 16.93 9.79 -16.43
CA VAL A 316 18.06 8.98 -15.98
C VAL A 316 19.31 9.88 -15.90
N SER A 317 19.48 10.56 -14.78
CA SER A 317 20.58 11.49 -14.53
C SER A 317 21.69 10.95 -13.64
N GLY A 318 21.43 9.86 -12.90
CA GLY A 318 22.44 9.18 -12.08
C GLY A 318 23.50 8.49 -12.92
N ASN A 319 24.78 8.60 -12.53
CA ASN A 319 25.86 7.91 -13.21
C ASN A 319 25.74 6.40 -13.07
N GLY A 320 25.98 5.65 -14.15
CA GLY A 320 25.83 4.19 -14.17
C GLY A 320 24.39 3.70 -14.14
N SER A 321 23.40 4.59 -14.10
CA SER A 321 21.98 4.24 -13.91
C SER A 321 21.32 3.80 -15.21
N LYS A 322 20.15 3.17 -15.11
CA LYS A 322 19.38 2.67 -16.25
C LYS A 322 17.91 3.10 -16.11
N GLY A 323 17.28 3.49 -17.22
CA GLY A 323 15.83 3.66 -17.28
C GLY A 323 15.15 2.31 -17.00
N PHE A 324 15.43 1.30 -17.85
CA PHE A 324 15.01 -0.08 -17.62
C PHE A 324 16.22 -1.01 -17.46
N SER A 325 16.14 -1.96 -16.55
CA SER A 325 17.08 -3.07 -16.37
C SER A 325 16.30 -4.37 -16.31
N VAL A 326 16.32 -5.12 -17.40
CA VAL A 326 15.49 -6.32 -17.60
C VAL A 326 16.35 -7.57 -17.53
N GLY A 327 16.04 -8.47 -16.61
CA GLY A 327 16.83 -9.67 -16.34
C GLY A 327 16.65 -10.80 -17.36
N SER A 328 15.59 -10.75 -18.20
CA SER A 328 15.32 -11.68 -19.29
C SER A 328 14.88 -10.87 -20.54
N ASP A 329 13.72 -11.15 -21.11
CA ASP A 329 13.24 -10.53 -22.33
C ASP A 329 12.44 -9.26 -22.08
N LEU A 330 12.54 -8.27 -22.98
CA LEU A 330 11.69 -7.10 -23.05
C LEU A 330 10.70 -7.24 -24.21
N THR A 331 9.40 -7.09 -23.92
CA THR A 331 8.35 -7.01 -24.93
C THR A 331 7.63 -5.68 -24.84
N VAL A 332 7.71 -4.89 -25.91
CA VAL A 332 6.91 -3.67 -26.10
C VAL A 332 5.97 -3.98 -27.26
N GLN A 333 4.69 -4.19 -26.94
CA GLN A 333 3.67 -4.61 -27.88
C GLN A 333 2.38 -3.85 -27.66
N GLN A 334 2.14 -2.81 -28.45
CA GLN A 334 0.94 -2.00 -28.31
C GLN A 334 -0.32 -2.84 -28.51
N ALA A 335 -1.18 -2.89 -27.46
CA ALA A 335 -2.48 -3.52 -27.55
C ALA A 335 -3.44 -2.70 -28.43
N GLU A 336 -4.44 -3.35 -29.01
CA GLU A 336 -5.44 -2.67 -29.84
C GLU A 336 -6.17 -1.57 -29.03
N GLY A 337 -6.18 -0.35 -29.56
CA GLY A 337 -6.82 0.80 -28.93
C GLY A 337 -6.07 1.39 -27.73
N ALA A 338 -4.92 0.87 -27.37
CA ALA A 338 -4.08 1.44 -26.32
C ALA A 338 -3.08 2.47 -26.89
N ASP A 339 -2.75 3.48 -26.07
CA ASP A 339 -1.57 4.32 -26.31
C ASP A 339 -0.38 3.71 -25.56
N LEU A 340 0.78 3.66 -26.23
CA LEU A 340 2.02 3.14 -25.65
C LEU A 340 3.20 4.05 -26.00
N HIS A 341 3.70 4.75 -24.99
CA HIS A 341 4.81 5.69 -25.14
C HIS A 341 5.88 5.45 -24.07
N ILE A 342 7.13 5.44 -24.51
CA ILE A 342 8.31 5.36 -23.64
C ILE A 342 9.21 6.55 -23.97
N ASP A 343 9.31 7.51 -23.03
CA ASP A 343 10.12 8.71 -23.16
C ASP A 343 11.25 8.72 -22.13
N MET A 344 12.49 8.84 -22.57
CA MET A 344 13.66 8.84 -21.67
C MET A 344 14.63 9.96 -21.97
N ASP A 345 15.04 10.69 -20.94
CA ASP A 345 16.19 11.57 -20.93
C ASP A 345 17.35 10.88 -20.20
N VAL A 346 18.45 10.58 -20.91
CA VAL A 346 19.59 9.82 -20.37
C VAL A 346 20.81 10.72 -20.36
N SER A 347 21.07 11.38 -19.25
CA SER A 347 22.14 12.36 -19.07
C SER A 347 23.28 11.91 -18.15
N GLY A 348 23.08 10.82 -17.37
CA GLY A 348 24.12 10.26 -16.53
C GLY A 348 25.28 9.66 -17.34
N SER A 349 26.47 9.64 -16.77
CA SER A 349 27.69 9.09 -17.36
C SER A 349 28.03 7.72 -16.76
N THR A 350 29.24 7.22 -17.02
CA THR A 350 29.75 6.01 -16.37
C THR A 350 30.00 6.24 -14.87
N PHE A 351 29.62 5.28 -14.04
CA PHE A 351 29.90 5.24 -12.61
C PHE A 351 31.01 4.25 -12.30
N MET A 352 32.00 4.70 -11.53
CA MET A 352 33.18 3.93 -11.13
C MET A 352 33.23 3.91 -9.58
N PRO A 353 32.68 2.88 -8.90
CA PRO A 353 32.64 2.83 -7.44
C PRO A 353 33.97 2.36 -6.82
N GLY A 354 35.05 3.09 -7.10
CA GLY A 354 36.35 2.94 -6.41
C GLY A 354 37.18 1.69 -6.72
N ASP A 355 36.63 0.64 -7.29
CA ASP A 355 37.34 -0.55 -7.77
C ASP A 355 37.22 -0.60 -9.30
N PRO A 356 38.32 -0.59 -10.06
CA PRO A 356 38.29 -0.53 -11.52
C PRO A 356 37.57 -1.70 -12.21
N VAL A 357 37.27 -2.77 -11.50
CA VAL A 357 36.58 -3.95 -12.05
C VAL A 357 35.06 -3.77 -12.15
N MET A 358 34.47 -2.79 -11.49
CA MET A 358 33.01 -2.65 -11.33
C MET A 358 32.43 -1.41 -12.04
N GLU A 359 32.83 -1.17 -13.28
CA GLU A 359 32.27 -0.09 -14.09
C GLU A 359 30.78 -0.31 -14.38
N SER A 360 29.92 0.64 -13.98
CA SER A 360 28.51 0.66 -14.36
C SER A 360 28.26 1.77 -15.40
N LYS A 361 27.69 1.40 -16.55
CA LYS A 361 27.43 2.33 -17.67
C LYS A 361 25.98 2.81 -17.68
N CYS A 362 25.79 4.11 -17.91
CA CYS A 362 24.44 4.67 -18.03
C CYS A 362 23.75 4.18 -19.30
N ARG A 363 22.47 3.78 -19.19
CA ARG A 363 21.64 3.25 -20.29
C ARG A 363 20.21 3.73 -20.17
N GLY A 364 19.55 4.01 -21.28
CA GLY A 364 18.10 4.13 -21.32
C GLY A 364 17.45 2.76 -21.01
N ILE A 365 17.73 1.76 -21.83
CA ILE A 365 17.22 0.40 -21.70
C ILE A 365 18.39 -0.59 -21.73
N LYS A 366 18.49 -1.46 -20.70
CA LYS A 366 19.36 -2.62 -20.69
C LYS A 366 18.53 -3.90 -20.59
N VAL A 367 18.74 -4.86 -21.52
CA VAL A 367 18.05 -6.15 -21.57
C VAL A 367 19.09 -7.26 -21.63
N LYS A 368 18.96 -8.29 -20.77
CA LYS A 368 19.85 -9.48 -20.82
C LYS A 368 19.41 -10.48 -21.90
N GLY A 369 18.11 -10.51 -22.23
CA GLY A 369 17.56 -11.39 -23.26
C GLY A 369 17.28 -10.65 -24.56
N ASN A 370 16.16 -11.03 -25.21
CA ASN A 370 15.71 -10.44 -26.47
C ASN A 370 14.85 -9.21 -26.20
N PHE A 371 14.84 -8.28 -27.16
CA PHE A 371 13.92 -7.15 -27.17
C PHE A 371 13.00 -7.23 -28.38
N THR A 372 11.71 -7.46 -28.16
CA THR A 372 10.68 -7.42 -29.20
C THR A 372 9.94 -6.10 -29.15
N PHE A 373 9.92 -5.37 -30.25
CA PHE A 373 9.20 -4.11 -30.38
C PHE A 373 8.14 -4.21 -31.50
N ASN A 374 6.87 -4.19 -31.09
CA ASN A 374 5.72 -4.34 -31.94
C ASN A 374 4.64 -3.30 -31.64
N GLY A 375 4.86 -2.06 -32.05
CA GLY A 375 3.94 -0.95 -31.88
C GLY A 375 4.29 -0.01 -30.73
N GLY A 376 3.65 1.14 -30.71
CA GLY A 376 3.95 2.24 -29.80
C GLY A 376 5.10 3.13 -30.23
N SER A 377 5.60 3.95 -29.30
CA SER A 377 6.74 4.81 -29.56
C SER A 377 7.79 4.73 -28.46
N ILE A 378 9.04 4.78 -28.83
CA ILE A 378 10.19 4.92 -27.93
C ILE A 378 10.96 6.17 -28.36
N GLN A 379 11.02 7.16 -27.50
CA GLN A 379 11.82 8.36 -27.70
C GLN A 379 12.87 8.46 -26.60
N MET A 380 14.13 8.66 -27.01
CA MET A 380 15.24 8.81 -26.06
C MET A 380 16.16 9.96 -26.51
N ASN A 381 16.49 10.81 -25.54
CA ASN A 381 17.51 11.83 -25.66
C ASN A 381 18.71 11.38 -24.80
N VAL A 382 19.84 11.06 -25.44
CA VAL A 382 21.02 10.49 -24.78
C VAL A 382 22.17 11.49 -24.84
N THR A 383 22.42 12.20 -23.76
CA THR A 383 23.43 13.26 -23.66
C THR A 383 24.60 12.94 -22.75
N GLY A 384 24.47 11.88 -21.91
CA GLY A 384 25.51 11.48 -20.95
C GLY A 384 26.75 10.91 -21.63
N ALA A 385 27.94 11.22 -21.10
CA ALA A 385 29.21 10.69 -21.62
C ALA A 385 29.23 9.15 -21.47
N ASP A 386 29.54 8.41 -22.53
CA ASP A 386 29.53 6.95 -22.63
C ASP A 386 28.17 6.29 -22.38
N ALA A 387 27.09 7.08 -22.28
CA ALA A 387 25.73 6.56 -22.18
C ALA A 387 25.31 5.96 -23.54
N LYS A 388 24.31 5.06 -23.46
CA LYS A 388 23.66 4.51 -24.68
C LYS A 388 22.15 4.47 -24.44
N GLY A 389 21.37 4.67 -25.51
CA GLY A 389 19.91 4.52 -25.45
C GLY A 389 19.51 3.09 -25.13
N ILE A 390 19.92 2.13 -25.98
CA ILE A 390 19.55 0.71 -25.84
C ILE A 390 20.81 -0.16 -25.81
N SER A 391 20.86 -1.12 -24.90
CA SER A 391 21.89 -2.15 -24.79
C SER A 391 21.22 -3.49 -24.48
N LEU A 392 21.47 -4.51 -25.30
CA LEU A 392 20.92 -5.85 -25.12
C LEU A 392 22.00 -6.91 -25.37
N ASP A 393 21.84 -8.05 -24.71
CA ASP A 393 22.74 -9.19 -24.85
C ASP A 393 22.17 -10.23 -25.87
N GLY A 394 20.85 -10.20 -26.15
CA GLY A 394 20.14 -11.01 -27.12
C GLY A 394 19.86 -10.30 -28.43
N THR A 395 18.74 -10.64 -29.08
CA THR A 395 18.34 -10.16 -30.39
C THR A 395 17.31 -9.03 -30.29
N TYR A 396 17.45 -8.01 -31.16
CA TYR A 396 16.43 -6.97 -31.35
C TYR A 396 15.47 -7.36 -32.47
N ASN A 397 14.21 -7.62 -32.12
CA ASN A 397 13.14 -8.00 -33.05
C ASN A 397 12.21 -6.80 -33.27
N TYR A 398 12.49 -5.99 -34.28
CA TYR A 398 11.60 -4.92 -34.69
C TYR A 398 10.52 -5.44 -35.63
N ILE A 399 9.24 -5.21 -35.29
CA ILE A 399 8.07 -5.58 -36.07
C ILE A 399 7.35 -4.33 -36.57
N SER A 400 7.03 -3.41 -35.66
CA SER A 400 6.36 -2.15 -35.98
C SER A 400 6.55 -1.12 -34.87
N GLY A 401 6.10 0.13 -35.07
CA GLY A 401 6.17 1.22 -34.11
C GLY A 401 7.19 2.31 -34.52
N THR A 402 7.41 3.28 -33.63
CA THR A 402 8.32 4.38 -33.88
C THR A 402 9.43 4.41 -32.83
N THR A 403 10.68 4.42 -33.29
CA THR A 403 11.85 4.62 -32.43
C THR A 403 12.62 5.85 -32.85
N ASN A 404 12.92 6.72 -31.89
CA ASN A 404 13.78 7.87 -32.06
C ASN A 404 14.75 7.93 -30.86
N VAL A 405 15.98 7.49 -31.13
CA VAL A 405 17.06 7.47 -30.11
C VAL A 405 18.11 8.46 -30.60
N LEU A 406 18.05 9.65 -30.06
CA LEU A 406 18.99 10.73 -30.39
C LEU A 406 20.25 10.58 -29.52
N PRO A 407 21.44 10.77 -30.14
CA PRO A 407 22.69 10.78 -29.39
C PRO A 407 22.80 12.03 -28.52
#